data_63f7e6949a89c53d7147ad3baa46a84e
#
_entry.id   63f7e6949a89c53d7147ad3baa46a84e
#
_cell.length_a   1.000
_cell.length_b   1.000
_cell.length_c   1.000
_cell.angle_alpha   90.00
_cell.angle_beta   90.00
_cell.angle_gamma   90.00
#
_symmetry.space_group_name_H-M   'P 1'
#
loop_
_entity.id
_entity.type
_entity.pdbx_description
1 polymer ?
#
loop_
_entity_poly.entity_id
_entity_poly.type
_entity_poly.pdbx_seq_one_letter_code
_entity_poly.pdbx_strand_id
1 'polypeptide(L)'
;MQEGLYKVEFHTVHGTGNGVLYATSGKLRGGNSGFAFIGNYTRKGDEIHVKISTLRHNLDPGFKPLFGTDMITLTLKGTENGDMVDFEGTALQMPGLAFRAVLTRIGD
;
A
#
# COMPACT_ATOMS: atom_id res chain seq x y z
N MET A 1 -2.05 -5.40 13.03
CA MET A 1 -2.01 -3.98 12.61
C MET A 1 -3.13 -3.26 13.30
N GLN A 2 -2.84 -2.14 13.96
CA GLN A 2 -3.87 -1.35 14.63
C GLN A 2 -4.87 -0.82 13.61
N GLU A 3 -6.14 -0.83 13.97
CA GLU A 3 -7.16 -0.21 13.14
C GLU A 3 -7.03 1.31 13.16
N GLY A 4 -7.34 1.96 12.07
CA GLY A 4 -7.29 3.40 11.97
C GLY A 4 -6.89 3.90 10.61
N LEU A 5 -6.71 5.21 10.53
CA LEU A 5 -6.30 5.90 9.32
C LEU A 5 -4.77 6.01 9.26
N TYR A 6 -4.20 5.65 8.12
CA TYR A 6 -2.77 5.66 7.90
C TYR A 6 -2.42 6.56 6.72
N LYS A 7 -1.35 7.34 6.85
CA LYS A 7 -0.70 7.89 5.66
C LYS A 7 0.21 6.82 5.08
N VAL A 8 0.34 6.81 3.77
CA VAL A 8 1.11 5.83 3.02
C VAL A 8 2.17 6.54 2.20
N GLU A 9 3.42 6.09 2.31
CA GLU A 9 4.50 6.49 1.40
C GLU A 9 5.03 5.22 0.75
N PHE A 10 5.08 5.18 -0.58
CA PHE A 10 5.57 4.01 -1.27
C PHE A 10 6.65 4.36 -2.28
N HIS A 11 7.55 3.38 -2.49
CA HIS A 11 8.78 3.58 -3.26
C HIS A 11 9.06 2.39 -4.16
N THR A 12 9.46 2.71 -5.39
CA THR A 12 10.07 1.76 -6.32
C THR A 12 11.30 2.41 -6.94
N VAL A 13 12.04 1.67 -7.75
CA VAL A 13 13.15 2.24 -8.52
C VAL A 13 12.71 3.30 -9.52
N HIS A 14 11.42 3.34 -9.85
CA HIS A 14 10.85 4.30 -10.82
C HIS A 14 10.32 5.57 -10.16
N GLY A 15 10.28 5.64 -8.84
CA GLY A 15 9.82 6.84 -8.15
C GLY A 15 9.08 6.53 -6.85
N THR A 16 8.42 7.56 -6.34
CA THR A 16 7.70 7.51 -5.07
C THR A 16 6.26 7.96 -5.27
N GLY A 17 5.39 7.54 -4.34
CA GLY A 17 4.01 8.00 -4.30
C GLY A 17 3.52 8.06 -2.87
N ASN A 18 2.31 8.58 -2.70
CA ASN A 18 1.70 8.69 -1.38
C ASN A 18 0.18 8.54 -1.47
N GLY A 19 -0.43 8.44 -0.30
CA GLY A 19 -1.88 8.38 -0.18
C GLY A 19 -2.27 8.18 1.27
N VAL A 20 -3.53 7.83 1.46
CA VAL A 20 -4.06 7.45 2.77
C VAL A 20 -4.84 6.16 2.61
N LEU A 21 -4.91 5.38 3.69
CA LEU A 21 -5.79 4.22 3.74
C LEU A 21 -6.31 3.98 5.14
N TYR A 22 -7.46 3.34 5.21
CA TYR A 22 -8.07 2.95 6.46
C TYR A 22 -7.98 1.43 6.63
N ALA A 23 -7.51 1.01 7.81
CA ALA A 23 -7.38 -0.40 8.18
C ALA A 23 -8.46 -0.76 9.19
N THR A 24 -9.33 -1.72 8.85
CA THR A 24 -10.37 -2.20 9.74
C THR A 24 -10.79 -3.61 9.39
N SER A 25 -10.91 -4.46 10.40
CA SER A 25 -11.46 -5.82 10.25
C SER A 25 -10.80 -6.62 9.14
N GLY A 26 -9.48 -6.52 9.01
CA GLY A 26 -8.72 -7.22 7.98
C GLY A 26 -8.77 -6.59 6.59
N LYS A 27 -9.37 -5.42 6.46
CA LYS A 27 -9.53 -4.72 5.18
C LYS A 27 -8.71 -3.45 5.14
N LEU A 28 -8.18 -3.14 3.94
CA LEU A 28 -7.47 -1.91 3.66
C LEU A 28 -8.20 -1.18 2.55
N ARG A 29 -8.58 0.07 2.79
CA ARG A 29 -9.35 0.87 1.82
C ARG A 29 -8.83 2.30 1.84
N GLY A 30 -8.51 2.84 0.67
CA GLY A 30 -8.04 4.21 0.59
C GLY A 30 -7.64 4.60 -0.81
N GLY A 31 -6.70 5.53 -0.90
CA GLY A 31 -6.22 5.99 -2.20
C GLY A 31 -5.55 7.34 -2.14
N ASN A 32 -5.36 7.89 -3.33
CA ASN A 32 -4.93 9.25 -3.57
C ASN A 32 -5.77 9.84 -4.72
N SER A 33 -5.35 10.97 -5.28
CA SER A 33 -6.14 11.62 -6.34
C SER A 33 -6.13 10.87 -7.67
N GLY A 34 -5.27 9.86 -7.83
CA GLY A 34 -5.18 9.08 -9.07
C GLY A 34 -5.61 7.63 -8.94
N PHE A 35 -5.36 7.02 -7.77
CA PHE A 35 -5.51 5.58 -7.57
C PHE A 35 -6.32 5.25 -6.33
N ALA A 36 -7.12 4.19 -6.40
CA ALA A 36 -7.77 3.58 -5.25
C ALA A 36 -6.92 2.41 -4.76
N PHE A 37 -6.86 2.23 -3.44
CA PHE A 37 -6.18 1.12 -2.79
C PHE A 37 -7.23 0.20 -2.17
N ILE A 38 -7.26 -1.06 -2.59
CA ILE A 38 -8.24 -2.03 -2.12
C ILE A 38 -7.52 -3.33 -1.78
N GLY A 39 -7.54 -3.71 -0.53
CA GLY A 39 -6.82 -4.90 -0.10
C GLY A 39 -7.28 -5.48 1.21
N ASN A 40 -6.54 -6.49 1.64
CA ASN A 40 -6.78 -7.21 2.89
C ASN A 40 -5.44 -7.44 3.59
N TYR A 41 -5.51 -7.58 4.91
CA TYR A 41 -4.34 -7.92 5.69
C TYR A 41 -4.67 -9.04 6.68
N THR A 42 -3.65 -9.82 7.02
CA THR A 42 -3.69 -10.83 8.07
C THR A 42 -2.42 -10.73 8.90
N ARG A 43 -2.50 -11.14 10.15
CA ARG A 43 -1.32 -11.22 11.01
C ARG A 43 -0.88 -12.69 11.13
N LYS A 44 0.41 -12.93 10.98
CA LYS A 44 1.03 -14.23 11.19
C LYS A 44 2.24 -14.05 12.11
N GLY A 45 2.05 -14.31 13.41
CA GLY A 45 3.08 -14.03 14.40
C GLY A 45 3.38 -12.55 14.47
N ASP A 46 4.63 -12.18 14.25
CA ASP A 46 5.07 -10.77 14.26
C ASP A 46 4.97 -10.11 12.89
N GLU A 47 4.55 -10.85 11.87
CA GLU A 47 4.45 -10.33 10.51
C GLU A 47 3.01 -10.00 10.15
N ILE A 48 2.86 -8.95 9.36
CA ILE A 48 1.59 -8.58 8.74
C ILE A 48 1.72 -8.87 7.25
N HIS A 49 0.77 -9.64 6.72
CA HIS A 49 0.73 -10.02 5.31
C HIS A 49 -0.40 -9.25 4.63
N VAL A 50 -0.09 -8.63 3.50
CA VAL A 50 -1.01 -7.77 2.76
C VAL A 50 -1.09 -8.24 1.32
N LYS A 51 -2.31 -8.27 0.81
CA LYS A 51 -2.58 -8.36 -0.62
C LYS A 51 -3.45 -7.17 -0.97
N ILE A 52 -2.96 -6.29 -1.84
CA ILE A 52 -3.62 -5.03 -2.14
C ILE A 52 -3.51 -4.73 -3.63
N SER A 53 -4.61 -4.26 -4.20
CA SER A 53 -4.65 -3.79 -5.59
C SER A 53 -4.71 -2.28 -5.61
N THR A 54 -4.00 -1.69 -6.56
CA THR A 54 -4.12 -0.26 -6.88
C THR A 54 -4.78 -0.13 -8.24
N LEU A 55 -5.78 0.74 -8.31
CA LEU A 55 -6.64 0.92 -9.49
C LEU A 55 -6.70 2.41 -9.81
N ARG A 56 -6.41 2.77 -11.06
CA ARG A 56 -6.61 4.16 -11.47
C ARG A 56 -8.11 4.47 -11.48
N HIS A 57 -8.49 5.54 -10.81
CA HIS A 57 -9.85 6.05 -10.82
C HIS A 57 -9.96 7.45 -11.42
N ASN A 58 -8.83 8.12 -11.63
CA ASN A 58 -8.80 9.48 -12.15
C ASN A 58 -7.47 9.74 -12.87
N LEU A 59 -7.50 10.49 -13.95
CA LEU A 59 -6.31 10.88 -14.70
C LEU A 59 -5.70 12.13 -14.06
N ASP A 60 -4.88 11.93 -13.06
CA ASP A 60 -4.17 13.02 -12.40
C ASP A 60 -2.69 12.96 -12.83
N PRO A 61 -2.18 13.96 -13.57
CA PRO A 61 -0.82 13.94 -14.05
C PRO A 61 0.23 13.99 -12.93
N GLY A 62 -0.17 14.39 -11.71
CA GLY A 62 0.69 14.32 -10.53
C GLY A 62 0.90 12.95 -9.97
N PHE A 63 0.08 11.97 -10.37
CA PHE A 63 0.15 10.58 -9.87
C PHE A 63 0.24 9.60 -11.03
N LYS A 64 1.45 9.40 -11.52
CA LYS A 64 1.72 8.42 -12.57
C LYS A 64 1.80 7.02 -11.95
N PRO A 65 1.38 5.97 -12.69
CA PRO A 65 1.52 4.61 -12.19
C PRO A 65 3.00 4.25 -12.07
N LEU A 66 3.43 3.83 -10.86
CA LEU A 66 4.83 3.48 -10.59
C LEU A 66 5.29 2.24 -11.37
N PHE A 67 4.36 1.41 -11.78
CA PHE A 67 4.64 0.17 -12.51
C PHE A 67 4.24 0.27 -14.00
N GLY A 68 3.91 1.46 -14.48
CA GLY A 68 3.55 1.68 -15.88
C GLY A 68 2.19 1.12 -16.29
N THR A 69 1.35 0.73 -15.34
CA THR A 69 0.02 0.15 -15.60
C THR A 69 -1.01 0.73 -14.65
N ASP A 70 -2.27 0.77 -15.11
CA ASP A 70 -3.38 1.38 -14.35
C ASP A 70 -3.94 0.47 -13.27
N MET A 71 -3.56 -0.80 -13.25
CA MET A 71 -3.96 -1.76 -12.21
C MET A 71 -2.83 -2.73 -11.92
N ILE A 72 -2.49 -2.88 -10.64
CA ILE A 72 -1.55 -3.90 -10.18
C ILE A 72 -2.04 -4.50 -8.87
N THR A 73 -1.59 -5.71 -8.58
CA THR A 73 -1.80 -6.37 -7.30
C THR A 73 -0.45 -6.58 -6.64
N LEU A 74 -0.33 -6.10 -5.41
CA LEU A 74 0.87 -6.20 -4.60
C LEU A 74 0.69 -7.26 -3.51
N THR A 75 1.72 -8.07 -3.30
CA THR A 75 1.83 -8.97 -2.16
C THR A 75 2.95 -8.45 -1.28
N LEU A 76 2.63 -8.08 -0.06
CA LEU A 76 3.56 -7.42 0.85
C LEU A 76 3.59 -8.13 2.18
N LYS A 77 4.72 -8.00 2.87
CA LYS A 77 4.83 -8.39 4.28
C LYS A 77 5.55 -7.28 5.04
N GLY A 78 5.20 -7.11 6.29
CA GLY A 78 5.76 -6.06 7.10
C GLY A 78 5.71 -6.33 8.58
N THR A 79 6.33 -5.43 9.32
CA THR A 79 6.37 -5.49 10.78
C THR A 79 5.93 -4.15 11.35
N GLU A 80 5.22 -4.22 12.48
CA GLU A 80 4.80 -3.02 13.21
C GLU A 80 5.92 -2.53 14.12
N ASN A 81 6.04 -1.21 14.20
CA ASN A 81 6.92 -0.55 15.15
C ASN A 81 6.19 0.72 15.64
N GLY A 82 5.46 0.59 16.74
CA GLY A 82 4.60 1.65 17.23
C GLY A 82 3.47 1.95 16.24
N ASP A 83 3.35 3.21 15.84
CA ASP A 83 2.34 3.66 14.89
C ASP A 83 2.76 3.45 13.42
N MET A 84 3.93 2.88 13.19
CA MET A 84 4.45 2.66 11.85
C MET A 84 4.43 1.20 11.49
N VAL A 85 4.18 0.92 10.20
CA VAL A 85 4.33 -0.41 9.63
C VAL A 85 5.17 -0.27 8.36
N ASP A 86 6.24 -1.06 8.29
CA ASP A 86 7.16 -1.06 7.16
C ASP A 86 6.91 -2.30 6.34
N PHE A 87 6.48 -2.12 5.11
CA PHE A 87 6.13 -3.22 4.20
C PHE A 87 7.11 -3.31 3.04
N GLU A 88 7.38 -4.55 2.60
CA GLU A 88 8.12 -4.81 1.37
C GLU A 88 7.48 -5.98 0.62
N GLY A 89 7.66 -5.99 -0.68
CA GLY A 89 7.14 -7.06 -1.52
C GLY A 89 7.25 -6.75 -3.00
N THR A 90 6.37 -7.37 -3.77
CA THR A 90 6.41 -7.27 -5.23
C THR A 90 5.00 -7.20 -5.80
N ALA A 91 4.89 -6.72 -7.04
CA ALA A 91 3.67 -6.78 -7.82
C ALA A 91 3.59 -8.12 -8.56
N LEU A 92 2.41 -8.72 -8.63
CA LEU A 92 2.21 -9.98 -9.37
C LEU A 92 2.55 -9.82 -10.84
N GLN A 93 2.27 -8.65 -11.42
CA GLN A 93 2.52 -8.35 -12.83
C GLN A 93 3.98 -8.07 -13.14
N MET A 94 4.78 -7.76 -12.11
CA MET A 94 6.19 -7.41 -12.24
C MET A 94 7.01 -7.98 -11.07
N PRO A 95 7.15 -9.31 -10.98
CA PRO A 95 7.73 -9.96 -9.80
C PRO A 95 9.19 -9.62 -9.54
N GLY A 96 9.91 -9.15 -10.54
CA GLY A 96 11.31 -8.75 -10.38
C GLY A 96 11.52 -7.34 -9.84
N LEU A 97 10.45 -6.57 -9.66
CA LEU A 97 10.52 -5.18 -9.23
C LEU A 97 10.16 -5.05 -7.76
N ALA A 98 11.12 -4.61 -6.95
CA ALA A 98 10.92 -4.44 -5.51
C ALA A 98 10.03 -3.24 -5.21
N PHE A 99 9.19 -3.39 -4.19
CA PHE A 99 8.28 -2.36 -3.72
C PHE A 99 8.40 -2.23 -2.21
N ARG A 100 8.43 -1.00 -1.72
CA ARG A 100 8.38 -0.69 -0.29
C ARG A 100 7.28 0.32 0.00
N ALA A 101 6.63 0.15 1.15
CA ALA A 101 5.66 1.10 1.64
C ALA A 101 5.83 1.29 3.14
N VAL A 102 5.73 2.53 3.59
CA VAL A 102 5.72 2.87 5.00
C VAL A 102 4.36 3.46 5.32
N LEU A 103 3.67 2.85 6.26
CA LEU A 103 2.38 3.32 6.76
C LEU A 103 2.58 3.91 8.14
N THR A 104 2.04 5.10 8.35
CA THR A 104 2.07 5.75 9.66
C THR A 104 0.65 6.07 10.08
N ARG A 105 0.23 5.56 11.24
CA ARG A 105 -1.10 5.81 11.76
C ARG A 105 -1.25 7.28 12.13
N ILE A 106 -2.28 7.92 11.64
CA ILE A 106 -2.53 9.35 11.85
C ILE A 106 -3.89 9.62 12.49
N GLY A 107 -4.71 8.60 12.68
CA GLY A 107 -6.03 8.76 13.29
C GLY A 107 -6.71 7.43 13.55
N ASP A 108 -7.83 7.51 14.24
CA ASP A 108 -8.68 6.34 14.54
C ASP A 108 -9.46 5.89 13.32
#